data_0a5b9913bfe3883cf9dc61e4ca74bc0a
#
_entry.id   0a5b9913bfe3883cf9dc61e4ca74bc0a
#
_cell.length_a   1.000
_cell.length_b   1.000
_cell.length_c   1.000
_cell.angle_alpha   90.00
_cell.angle_beta   90.00
_cell.angle_gamma   90.00
#
_symmetry.space_group_name_H-M   'P 1'
#
loop_
_entity.id
_entity.type
_entity.pdbx_description
1 polymer ?
#
loop_
_entity_poly.entity_id
_entity_poly.type
_entity_poly.pdbx_seq_one_letter_code
_entity_poly.pdbx_strand_id
1 'polypeptide(L)'
;MYSLNEIEEKIALAKAAKLSGAELLLDRERACRVCNGIGADWMPDWLREAISGLNPTLVLAADIHDIRYALGGTEAERKDADDEMLENGLKLANY
;
A
#
# COMPACT_ATOMS: atom_id res chain seq x y z
N MET A 1 3.95 3.02 13.04
CA MET A 1 3.37 1.65 13.05
C MET A 1 1.87 1.72 13.19
N TYR A 2 1.13 0.96 12.39
CA TYR A 2 -0.32 0.95 12.46
C TYR A 2 -0.82 0.06 13.60
N SER A 3 -1.97 0.43 14.16
CA SER A 3 -2.69 -0.43 15.10
C SER A 3 -3.46 -1.53 14.35
N LEU A 4 -3.90 -2.56 15.08
CA LEU A 4 -4.73 -3.62 14.50
C LEU A 4 -6.04 -3.06 13.93
N ASN A 5 -6.65 -2.08 14.60
CA ASN A 5 -7.88 -1.45 14.10
C ASN A 5 -7.64 -0.73 12.78
N GLU A 6 -6.52 -0.02 12.64
CA GLU A 6 -6.17 0.63 11.38
C GLU A 6 -5.97 -0.39 10.26
N ILE A 7 -5.30 -1.51 10.54
CA ILE A 7 -5.13 -2.57 9.55
C ILE A 7 -6.47 -3.19 9.16
N GLU A 8 -7.39 -3.41 10.10
CA GLU A 8 -8.72 -3.94 9.78
C GLU A 8 -9.49 -3.00 8.84
N GLU A 9 -9.42 -1.69 9.08
CA GLU A 9 -10.04 -0.70 8.20
C GLU A 9 -9.41 -0.73 6.80
N LYS A 10 -8.08 -0.88 6.72
CA LYS A 10 -7.36 -0.98 5.45
C LYS A 10 -7.73 -2.25 4.69
N ILE A 11 -7.89 -3.37 5.39
CA ILE A 11 -8.35 -4.62 4.77
C ILE A 11 -9.72 -4.43 4.14
N ALA A 12 -10.65 -3.83 4.87
CA ALA A 12 -12.01 -3.59 4.38
C ALA A 12 -12.00 -2.71 3.12
N LEU A 13 -11.23 -1.63 3.13
CA LEU A 13 -11.12 -0.74 1.97
C LEU A 13 -10.45 -1.43 0.80
N ALA A 14 -9.38 -2.18 1.02
CA ALA A 14 -8.67 -2.90 -0.04
C ALA A 14 -9.58 -3.91 -0.73
N LYS A 15 -10.40 -4.62 0.02
CA LYS A 15 -11.39 -5.55 -0.54
C LYS A 15 -12.46 -4.81 -1.32
N ALA A 16 -13.00 -3.73 -0.77
CA ALA A 16 -14.05 -2.95 -1.41
C ALA A 16 -13.56 -2.32 -2.73
N ALA A 17 -12.34 -1.80 -2.75
CA ALA A 17 -11.74 -1.21 -3.94
C ALA A 17 -11.12 -2.24 -4.88
N LYS A 18 -11.13 -3.51 -4.51
CA LYS A 18 -10.58 -4.63 -5.31
C LYS A 18 -9.11 -4.45 -5.65
N LEU A 19 -8.32 -4.06 -4.66
CA LEU A 19 -6.90 -3.84 -4.86
C LEU A 19 -6.15 -5.15 -5.07
N SER A 20 -5.15 -5.13 -5.97
CA SER A 20 -4.21 -6.22 -6.13
C SER A 20 -3.32 -6.30 -4.89
N GLY A 21 -3.10 -7.50 -4.36
CA GLY A 21 -2.27 -7.70 -3.18
C GLY A 21 -3.00 -7.46 -1.85
N ALA A 22 -4.31 -7.25 -1.87
CA ALA A 22 -5.10 -7.04 -0.66
C ALA A 22 -4.93 -8.18 0.36
N GLU A 23 -4.74 -9.40 -0.10
CA GLU A 23 -4.53 -10.58 0.74
C GLU A 23 -3.29 -10.48 1.61
N LEU A 24 -2.30 -9.68 1.23
CA LEU A 24 -1.09 -9.48 2.02
C LEU A 24 -1.38 -8.80 3.36
N LEU A 25 -2.44 -8.02 3.43
CA LEU A 25 -2.84 -7.34 4.66
C LEU A 25 -3.45 -8.30 5.68
N LEU A 26 -3.83 -9.50 5.27
CA LEU A 26 -4.44 -10.49 6.16
C LEU A 26 -3.46 -11.03 7.21
N ASP A 27 -2.16 -10.97 6.94
CA ASP A 27 -1.15 -11.17 7.97
C ASP A 27 -0.98 -9.83 8.72
N ARG A 28 -1.86 -9.62 9.67
CA ARG A 28 -2.04 -8.34 10.37
C ARG A 28 -0.80 -7.93 11.16
N GLU A 29 -0.14 -8.90 11.77
CA GLU A 29 1.07 -8.63 12.55
C GLU A 29 2.18 -8.11 11.63
N ARG A 30 2.40 -8.76 10.49
CA ARG A 30 3.37 -8.31 9.50
C ARG A 30 3.01 -6.93 8.95
N ALA A 31 1.73 -6.72 8.62
CA ALA A 31 1.28 -5.44 8.10
C ALA A 31 1.53 -4.30 9.10
N CYS A 32 1.24 -4.51 10.38
CA CYS A 32 1.52 -3.53 11.42
C CYS A 32 3.01 -3.22 11.54
N ARG A 33 3.86 -4.23 11.37
CA ARG A 33 5.31 -4.10 11.53
C ARG A 33 5.97 -3.44 10.33
N VAL A 34 5.50 -3.73 9.12
CA VAL A 34 6.17 -3.36 7.87
C VAL A 34 5.66 -2.04 7.29
N CYS A 35 4.36 -1.76 7.40
CA CYS A 35 3.77 -0.59 6.77
C CYS A 35 4.16 0.69 7.50
N ASN A 36 4.73 1.64 6.77
CA ASN A 36 5.23 2.90 7.31
C ASN A 36 4.39 4.12 6.90
N GLY A 37 3.42 3.94 6.04
CA GLY A 37 2.63 5.07 5.55
C GLY A 37 3.44 6.01 4.67
N ILE A 38 3.30 7.32 4.90
CA ILE A 38 3.85 8.37 4.02
C ILE A 38 5.37 8.55 4.16
N GLY A 39 6.02 7.94 5.12
CA GLY A 39 7.42 8.19 5.44
C GLY A 39 8.44 7.33 4.70
N ALA A 40 8.03 6.49 3.77
CA ALA A 40 8.94 5.56 3.11
C ALA A 40 9.89 6.27 2.13
N ASP A 41 11.19 5.98 2.24
CA ASP A 41 12.22 6.62 1.40
C ASP A 41 12.07 6.34 -0.09
N TRP A 42 11.53 5.17 -0.44
CA TRP A 42 11.31 4.77 -1.83
C TRP A 42 10.17 5.52 -2.50
N MET A 43 9.32 6.21 -1.74
CA MET A 43 8.09 6.83 -2.27
C MET A 43 8.42 8.00 -3.20
N PRO A 44 7.92 8.00 -4.46
CA PRO A 44 8.09 9.14 -5.35
C PRO A 44 7.42 10.40 -4.82
N ASP A 45 7.97 11.56 -5.14
CA ASP A 45 7.42 12.83 -4.70
C ASP A 45 5.99 13.05 -5.14
N TRP A 46 5.64 12.67 -6.37
CA TRP A 46 4.27 12.83 -6.88
C TRP A 46 3.25 12.02 -6.05
N LEU A 47 3.64 10.82 -5.60
CA LEU A 47 2.75 9.99 -4.78
C LEU A 47 2.61 10.59 -3.39
N ARG A 48 3.70 11.08 -2.83
CA ARG A 48 3.70 11.73 -1.52
C ARG A 48 2.82 12.97 -1.52
N GLU A 49 2.91 13.79 -2.55
CA GLU A 49 2.07 14.99 -2.72
C GLU A 49 0.60 14.62 -2.89
N ALA A 50 0.30 13.60 -3.68
CA ALA A 50 -1.08 13.14 -3.89
C ALA A 50 -1.72 12.67 -2.59
N ILE A 51 -0.99 11.89 -1.79
CA ILE A 51 -1.48 11.40 -0.50
C ILE A 51 -1.73 12.56 0.46
N SER A 52 -0.79 13.51 0.54
CA SER A 52 -0.85 14.60 1.50
C SER A 52 -1.93 15.63 1.16
N GLY A 53 -2.16 15.87 -0.13
CA GLY A 53 -3.00 16.98 -0.56
C GLY A 53 -4.39 16.62 -1.02
N LEU A 54 -4.60 15.45 -1.64
CA LEU A 54 -5.82 15.16 -2.38
C LEU A 54 -6.58 13.93 -1.91
N ASN A 55 -5.89 12.85 -1.59
CA ASN A 55 -6.56 11.59 -1.28
C ASN A 55 -5.73 10.74 -0.32
N PRO A 56 -5.99 10.88 1.00
CA PRO A 56 -5.25 10.10 2.00
C PRO A 56 -5.38 8.58 1.84
N THR A 57 -6.42 8.10 1.17
CA THR A 57 -6.61 6.65 0.97
C THR A 57 -5.55 6.06 0.04
N LEU A 58 -4.87 6.88 -0.77
CA LEU A 58 -3.78 6.41 -1.63
C LEU A 58 -2.64 5.78 -0.84
N VAL A 59 -2.50 6.09 0.44
CA VAL A 59 -1.49 5.46 1.30
C VAL A 59 -1.64 3.94 1.33
N LEU A 60 -2.84 3.42 1.09
CA LEU A 60 -3.08 1.97 1.08
C LEU A 60 -2.31 1.28 -0.05
N ALA A 61 -2.19 1.94 -1.21
CA ALA A 61 -1.36 1.41 -2.31
C ALA A 61 0.11 1.31 -1.87
N ALA A 62 0.60 2.31 -1.15
CA ALA A 62 1.96 2.31 -0.59
C ALA A 62 2.14 1.22 0.47
N ASP A 63 1.13 0.98 1.29
CA ASP A 63 1.18 -0.06 2.32
C ASP A 63 1.35 -1.45 1.71
N ILE A 64 0.61 -1.77 0.67
CA ILE A 64 0.75 -3.04 -0.04
C ILE A 64 2.15 -3.16 -0.67
N HIS A 65 2.62 -2.07 -1.26
CA HIS A 65 3.96 -2.01 -1.85
C HIS A 65 5.06 -2.28 -0.79
N ASP A 66 4.91 -1.71 0.39
CA ASP A 66 5.85 -1.93 1.50
C ASP A 66 5.95 -3.43 1.84
N ILE A 67 4.82 -4.12 1.87
CA ILE A 67 4.79 -5.56 2.17
C ILE A 67 5.48 -6.35 1.06
N ARG A 68 5.21 -6.02 -0.20
CA ARG A 68 5.87 -6.66 -1.34
C ARG A 68 7.39 -6.52 -1.25
N TYR A 69 7.88 -5.32 -0.95
CA TYR A 69 9.31 -5.06 -0.82
C TYR A 69 9.92 -5.80 0.37
N ALA A 70 9.21 -5.89 1.49
CA ALA A 70 9.66 -6.62 2.67
C ALA A 70 9.79 -8.13 2.40
N LEU A 71 8.96 -8.68 1.53
CA LEU A 71 9.06 -10.07 1.12
C LEU A 71 10.28 -10.34 0.24
N GLY A 72 10.87 -9.30 -0.34
CA GLY A 72 12.02 -9.40 -1.21
C GLY A 72 11.66 -9.89 -2.60
N GLY A 73 12.67 -10.44 -3.31
CA GLY A 73 12.46 -10.99 -4.63
C GLY A 73 13.44 -10.45 -5.66
N THR A 74 13.21 -10.82 -6.91
CA THR A 74 14.02 -10.39 -8.05
C THR A 74 13.66 -8.96 -8.46
N GLU A 75 14.49 -8.39 -9.36
CA GLU A 75 14.18 -7.09 -9.96
C GLU A 75 12.84 -7.11 -10.70
N ALA A 76 12.53 -8.21 -11.38
CA ALA A 76 11.25 -8.37 -12.07
C ALA A 76 10.07 -8.33 -11.09
N GLU A 77 10.21 -9.00 -9.95
CA GLU A 77 9.17 -8.99 -8.92
C GLU A 77 9.00 -7.61 -8.29
N ARG A 78 10.09 -6.87 -8.10
CA ARG A 78 10.05 -5.49 -7.60
C ARG A 78 9.37 -4.56 -8.60
N LYS A 79 9.65 -4.74 -9.89
CA LYS A 79 8.98 -3.97 -10.93
C LYS A 79 7.48 -4.26 -10.95
N ASP A 80 7.09 -5.51 -10.78
CA ASP A 80 5.69 -5.89 -10.69
C ASP A 80 5.02 -5.24 -9.47
N ALA A 81 5.73 -5.15 -8.35
CA ALA A 81 5.23 -4.47 -7.16
C ALA A 81 5.03 -2.96 -7.40
N ASP A 82 5.94 -2.33 -8.14
CA ASP A 82 5.82 -0.92 -8.50
C ASP A 82 4.63 -0.69 -9.42
N ASP A 83 4.43 -1.56 -10.41
CA ASP A 83 3.30 -1.50 -11.33
C ASP A 83 1.98 -1.73 -10.58
N GLU A 84 1.96 -2.67 -9.64
CA GLU A 84 0.80 -2.93 -8.78
C GLU A 84 0.45 -1.70 -7.94
N MET A 85 1.45 -1.02 -7.40
CA MET A 85 1.24 0.19 -6.61
C MET A 85 0.55 1.27 -7.44
N LEU A 86 1.00 1.47 -8.67
CA LEU A 86 0.40 2.47 -9.56
C LEU A 86 -1.04 2.09 -9.90
N GLU A 87 -1.29 0.84 -10.23
CA GLU A 87 -2.63 0.34 -10.54
C GLU A 87 -3.57 0.50 -9.35
N ASN A 88 -3.11 0.13 -8.14
CA ASN A 88 -3.89 0.28 -6.93
C ASN A 88 -4.18 1.75 -6.63
N GLY A 89 -3.20 2.62 -6.85
CA GLY A 89 -3.37 4.06 -6.68
C GLY A 89 -4.46 4.61 -7.59
N LEU A 90 -4.51 4.16 -8.85
CA LEU A 90 -5.55 4.55 -9.78
C LEU A 90 -6.93 4.05 -9.35
N LYS A 91 -7.03 2.82 -8.85
CA LYS A 91 -8.28 2.29 -8.33
C LYS A 91 -8.79 3.10 -7.15
N LEU A 92 -7.90 3.46 -6.21
CA LEU A 92 -8.25 4.25 -5.04
C LEU A 92 -8.65 5.67 -5.41
N ALA A 93 -7.99 6.27 -6.38
CA ALA A 93 -8.33 7.61 -6.85
C ALA A 93 -9.72 7.68 -7.46
N ASN A 94 -10.22 6.57 -8.02
CA ASN A 94 -11.52 6.48 -8.66
C ASN A 94 -12.58 5.76 -7.80
N TYR A 95 -12.22 5.39 -6.62
CA TYR A 95 -13.14 4.72 -5.68
C TYR A 95 -14.03 5.75 -4.97
#